data_9eb09c3e25636a2438b61b8ad86e29b2
#
_entry.id   9eb09c3e25636a2438b61b8ad86e29b2
#
_cell.length_a   1.000
_cell.length_b   1.000
_cell.length_c   1.000
_cell.angle_alpha   90.00
_cell.angle_beta   90.00
_cell.angle_gamma   90.00
#
_symmetry.space_group_name_H-M   'P 1'
#
loop_
_entity.id
_entity.type
_entity.pdbx_description
1 polymer ?
#
loop_
_entity_poly.entity_id
_entity_poly.type
_entity_poly.pdbx_seq_one_letter_code
_entity_poly.pdbx_strand_id
1 'polypeptide(L)' 'MFEERLLLPDGFVLEARIHGMDFVLSLRKGKTILVEYSNAGGYEFQSVEKLRYDFERDVEDALRQG' A
#
# COMPACT_ATOMS: atom_id res chain seq x y z
N MET A 1 9.31 11.91 7.59
CA MET A 1 7.91 11.62 7.25
C MET A 1 7.75 11.51 5.74
N PHE A 2 7.08 10.47 5.29
CA PHE A 2 6.84 10.24 3.87
C PHE A 2 5.35 10.03 3.64
N GLU A 3 4.78 10.78 2.71
CA GLU A 3 3.37 10.61 2.34
C GLU A 3 3.26 10.71 0.82
N GLU A 4 2.54 9.76 0.23
CA GLU A 4 2.32 9.74 -1.20
C GLU A 4 0.90 9.26 -1.48
N ARG A 5 0.28 9.88 -2.46
CA ARG A 5 -1.04 9.48 -2.92
C ARG A 5 -1.06 9.54 -4.44
N LEU A 6 -1.35 8.42 -5.06
CA LEU A 6 -1.39 8.31 -6.51
C LEU A 6 -2.78 7.91 -6.96
N LEU A 7 -3.30 8.64 -7.92
CA LEU A 7 -4.57 8.31 -8.56
C LEU A 7 -4.25 7.53 -9.82
N LEU A 8 -4.66 6.27 -9.84
CA LEU A 8 -4.41 5.37 -10.96
C LEU A 8 -5.64 5.28 -11.85
N PRO A 9 -5.49 4.76 -13.08
CA PRO A 9 -6.64 4.55 -13.97
C PRO A 9 -7.71 3.66 -13.33
N ASP A 10 -8.94 3.80 -13.80
CA ASP A 10 -10.08 2.97 -13.40
C ASP A 10 -10.49 3.13 -11.93
N GLY A 11 -10.15 4.27 -11.34
CA GLY A 11 -10.60 4.59 -9.98
C GLY A 11 -9.77 3.98 -8.88
N PHE A 12 -8.61 3.41 -9.19
CA PHE A 12 -7.70 2.93 -8.15
C PHE A 12 -6.98 4.10 -7.49
N VAL A 13 -6.80 4.00 -6.18
CA VAL A 13 -6.05 4.98 -5.40
C VAL A 13 -5.02 4.24 -4.56
N LEU A 14 -3.77 4.64 -4.71
CA LEU A 14 -2.68 4.09 -3.93
C LEU A 14 -2.23 5.14 -2.94
N GLU A 15 -2.14 4.79 -1.67
CA GLU A 15 -1.69 5.68 -0.62
C GLU A 15 -0.57 5.05 0.18
N ALA A 16 0.43 5.85 0.51
CA ALA A 16 1.54 5.41 1.34
C ALA A 16 1.85 6.49 2.36
N ARG A 17 1.92 6.10 3.62
CA ARG A 17 2.32 6.98 4.71
C ARG A 17 3.32 6.25 5.57
N ILE A 18 4.50 6.83 5.72
CA ILE A 18 5.54 6.28 6.58
C ILE A 18 5.99 7.39 7.52
N HIS A 19 5.86 7.15 8.82
CA HIS A 19 6.13 8.15 9.83
C HIS A 19 6.86 7.49 11.01
N GLY A 20 8.19 7.56 10.98
CA GLY A 20 8.98 6.84 11.95
C GLY A 20 8.81 5.34 11.76
N MET A 21 8.36 4.66 12.82
CA MET A 21 8.08 3.22 12.75
C MET A 21 6.63 2.92 12.41
N ASP A 22 5.81 3.96 12.27
CA ASP A 22 4.43 3.78 11.87
C ASP A 22 4.32 3.89 10.37
N PHE A 23 3.56 2.98 9.77
CA PHE A 23 3.34 3.02 8.33
C PHE A 23 1.96 2.50 7.98
N VAL A 24 1.41 3.04 6.90
CA VAL A 24 0.19 2.55 6.28
C VAL A 24 0.37 2.64 4.77
N LEU A 25 0.22 1.52 4.09
CA LEU A 25 0.23 1.45 2.64
C LEU A 25 -1.07 0.79 2.21
N SER A 26 -1.76 1.39 1.26
CA SER A 26 -3.03 0.82 0.81
C SER A 26 -3.28 1.05 -0.66
N LEU A 27 -4.02 0.10 -1.25
CA LEU A 27 -4.58 0.23 -2.58
C LEU A 27 -6.08 0.01 -2.46
N ARG A 28 -6.85 0.94 -2.97
CA ARG A 28 -8.30 0.80 -2.94
C ARG A 28 -8.91 1.18 -4.27
N LYS A 29 -10.12 0.70 -4.49
CA LYS A 29 -10.93 1.08 -5.64
C LYS A 29 -12.29 1.54 -5.11
N GLY A 30 -12.58 2.83 -5.25
CA GLY A 30 -13.76 3.39 -4.64
C GLY A 30 -13.71 3.24 -3.13
N LYS A 31 -14.66 2.49 -2.58
CA LYS A 31 -14.73 2.24 -1.14
C LYS A 31 -14.13 0.91 -0.74
N THR A 32 -13.64 0.13 -1.70
CA THR A 32 -13.12 -1.20 -1.43
C THR A 32 -11.60 -1.16 -1.28
N ILE A 33 -11.11 -1.63 -0.14
CA ILE A 33 -9.68 -1.76 0.09
C ILE A 33 -9.24 -3.12 -0.45
N LEU A 34 -8.31 -3.10 -1.40
CA LEU A 34 -7.81 -4.32 -2.04
C LEU A 34 -6.53 -4.83 -1.40
N VAL A 35 -5.65 -3.92 -1.02
CA VAL A 35 -4.38 -4.26 -0.38
C VAL A 35 -4.16 -3.26 0.74
N GLU A 36 -3.77 -3.75 1.93
CA GLU A 36 -3.45 -2.86 3.04
C GLU A 36 -2.32 -3.45 3.86
N TYR A 37 -1.29 -2.66 4.07
CA TYR A 37 -0.18 -2.98 4.94
C TYR A 37 -0.06 -1.90 6.00
N SER A 38 0.03 -2.30 7.26
CA SER A 38 0.24 -1.35 8.34
C SER A 38 0.96 -2.03 9.49
N ASN A 39 1.59 -1.25 10.33
CA ASN A 39 2.25 -1.80 11.51
C ASN A 39 1.25 -2.38 12.51
N ALA A 40 -0.01 -1.98 12.43
CA ALA A 40 -1.07 -2.54 13.27
C ALA A 40 -1.72 -3.78 12.64
N GLY A 41 -1.43 -4.07 11.38
CA GLY A 41 -2.10 -5.13 10.63
C GLY A 41 -1.37 -6.46 10.60
N GLY A 42 -0.31 -6.62 11.37
CA GLY A 42 0.39 -7.90 11.44
C GLY A 42 1.52 -8.07 10.43
N TYR A 43 1.77 -7.11 9.58
CA TYR A 43 2.91 -7.19 8.66
C TYR A 43 4.21 -7.06 9.45
N GLU A 44 5.14 -7.97 9.23
CA GLU A 44 6.43 -7.95 9.90
C GLU A 44 7.37 -7.00 9.18
N PHE A 45 7.58 -5.84 9.77
CA PHE A 45 8.43 -4.81 9.18
C PHE A 45 9.90 -5.19 9.30
N GLN A 46 10.61 -5.21 8.20
CA GLN A 46 12.06 -5.47 8.17
C GLN A 46 12.83 -4.26 7.67
N SER A 47 12.38 -3.66 6.58
CA SER A 47 12.99 -2.46 6.03
C SER A 47 11.98 -1.77 5.14
N VAL A 48 12.23 -0.48 4.86
CA VAL A 48 11.37 0.28 3.96
C VAL A 48 11.42 -0.31 2.55
N GLU A 49 12.59 -0.75 2.12
CA GLU A 49 12.75 -1.33 0.79
C GLU A 49 11.94 -2.60 0.64
N LYS A 50 11.99 -3.49 1.64
CA LYS A 50 11.23 -4.72 1.57
C LYS A 50 9.73 -4.45 1.68
N LEU A 51 9.34 -3.50 2.50
CA LEU A 51 7.94 -3.12 2.63
C LEU A 51 7.39 -2.66 1.29
N ARG A 52 8.13 -1.79 0.59
CA ARG A 52 7.70 -1.29 -0.71
C ARG A 52 7.66 -2.39 -1.75
N TYR A 53 8.65 -3.28 -1.73
CA TYR A 53 8.71 -4.39 -2.67
C TYR A 53 7.48 -5.29 -2.51
N ASP A 54 7.19 -5.68 -1.27
CA ASP A 54 6.05 -6.57 -1.00
C ASP A 54 4.73 -5.90 -1.38
N PHE A 55 4.62 -4.62 -1.05
CA PHE A 55 3.40 -3.87 -1.35
C PHE A 55 3.20 -3.73 -2.87
N GLU A 56 4.25 -3.36 -3.59
CA GLU A 56 4.15 -3.19 -5.04
C GLU A 56 3.80 -4.50 -5.74
N ARG A 57 4.33 -5.61 -5.25
CA ARG A 57 3.99 -6.92 -5.80
C ARG A 57 2.50 -7.22 -5.60
N ASP A 58 2.00 -6.96 -4.41
CA ASP A 58 0.59 -7.21 -4.13
C ASP A 58 -0.32 -6.26 -4.92
N VAL A 59 0.13 -5.02 -5.12
CA VAL A 59 -0.60 -4.06 -5.94
C VAL A 59 -0.68 -4.55 -7.39
N GLU A 60 0.43 -5.02 -7.94
CA GLU A 60 0.43 -5.55 -9.31
C GLU A 60 -0.54 -6.71 -9.45
N ASP A 61 -0.53 -7.62 -8.47
CA ASP A 61 -1.44 -8.76 -8.51
C ASP A 61 -2.90 -8.32 -8.46
N ALA A 62 -3.21 -7.35 -7.61
CA ALA A 62 -4.57 -6.84 -7.49
C ALA A 62 -5.03 -6.15 -8.79
N LEU A 63 -4.14 -5.35 -9.40
CA LEU A 63 -4.48 -4.67 -10.65
C LEU A 63 -4.64 -5.66 -11.80
N ARG A 64 -3.88 -6.74 -11.78
CA ARG A 64 -3.97 -7.75 -12.83
C ARG A 64 -5.28 -8.53 -12.75
N GLN A 65 -5.79 -8.74 -11.55
CA GLN A 65 -7.03 -9.46 -11.34
C GLN A 65 -8.27 -8.59 -11.53
N GLY A 66 -8.09 -7.29 -11.37
CA GLY A 66 -9.18 -6.35 -11.51
C GLY A 66 -9.46 -6.03 -12.95
#